data_a0c74f61b5348a3c92f8ac5d1734a3fd
#
_entry.id   a0c74f61b5348a3c92f8ac5d1734a3fd
#
_cell.length_a   1.000
_cell.length_b   1.000
_cell.length_c   1.000
_cell.angle_alpha   90.00
_cell.angle_beta   90.00
_cell.angle_gamma   90.00
#
_symmetry.space_group_name_H-M   'P 1'
#
loop_
_entity.id
_entity.type
_entity.pdbx_description
1 polymer ?
#
loop_
_entity_poly.entity_id
_entity_poly.type
_entity_poly.pdbx_seq_one_letter_code
_entity_poly.pdbx_strand_id
1 'polypeptide(L)'
;MLALGTSIPVIGEIEAPGLQGALRGTMILPAQSAPMILIIPGSGPTDRDGNNPQGVKAAPYRLLAEGLGEQGIGSVRIDKRGMFGSHAAVEDPNAVTVDDYVQDAGVWIDVIRSRTGAGCVWLLGHSEGGLVALAAAERLENVCGVILVATAGRPLGEVLREQLLANPQIAPLMDAANHAIDELSVGRQVDASKIPPELAPLFGQAVQEFLISTFALDPADLAKNTSKPVLIMQGERDLQVSVADAKRLHEAAPHATPAILPDTNHVLKTVASHDRNENIATYFADNLPLAPGVVDAISRFVKRH
;
A
#
# COMPACT_ATOMS: atom_id res chain seq x y z
N MET A 1 -37.15 -4.10 -22.09
CA MET A 1 -35.79 -4.69 -22.00
C MET A 1 -34.83 -3.66 -22.56
N LEU A 2 -34.25 -2.83 -21.69
CA LEU A 2 -33.15 -1.94 -22.06
C LEU A 2 -31.89 -2.79 -22.11
N ALA A 3 -31.24 -2.91 -23.26
CA ALA A 3 -29.95 -3.52 -23.41
C ALA A 3 -28.94 -2.72 -22.53
N LEU A 4 -28.44 -3.33 -21.50
CA LEU A 4 -27.24 -2.83 -20.79
C LEU A 4 -26.10 -2.86 -21.80
N GLY A 5 -25.83 -1.72 -22.41
CA GLY A 5 -24.67 -1.55 -23.27
C GLY A 5 -23.42 -1.78 -22.38
N THR A 6 -22.71 -2.86 -22.62
CA THR A 6 -21.39 -3.08 -22.07
C THR A 6 -20.44 -2.01 -22.60
N SER A 7 -20.27 -0.93 -21.85
CA SER A 7 -19.23 0.06 -22.17
C SER A 7 -17.88 -0.65 -22.08
N ILE A 8 -17.08 -0.53 -23.13
CA ILE A 8 -15.68 -1.01 -23.07
C ILE A 8 -14.95 -0.15 -22.03
N PRO A 9 -14.29 -0.76 -21.04
CA PRO A 9 -13.56 0.01 -20.03
C PRO A 9 -12.47 0.86 -20.69
N VAL A 10 -12.37 2.12 -20.27
CA VAL A 10 -11.30 3.00 -20.71
C VAL A 10 -10.07 2.68 -19.85
N ILE A 11 -8.99 2.24 -20.48
CA ILE A 11 -7.70 2.01 -19.83
C ILE A 11 -6.71 3.00 -20.43
N GLY A 12 -5.99 3.75 -19.59
CA GLY A 12 -5.03 4.73 -20.07
C GLY A 12 -4.20 5.36 -18.97
N GLU A 13 -3.14 6.04 -19.42
CA GLU A 13 -2.30 6.85 -18.54
C GLU A 13 -3.09 8.04 -18.00
N ILE A 14 -2.80 8.38 -16.75
CA ILE A 14 -3.38 9.53 -16.06
C ILE A 14 -2.27 10.27 -15.31
N GLU A 15 -2.37 11.58 -15.28
CA GLU A 15 -1.43 12.46 -14.61
C GLU A 15 -2.15 13.31 -13.56
N ALA A 16 -1.44 13.57 -12.47
CA ALA A 16 -1.84 14.55 -11.48
C ALA A 16 -0.70 15.55 -11.26
N PRO A 17 -0.98 16.81 -10.90
CA PRO A 17 0.06 17.80 -10.63
C PRO A 17 0.84 17.40 -9.37
N GLY A 18 2.16 17.31 -9.47
CA GLY A 18 3.06 17.19 -8.32
C GLY A 18 3.75 18.54 -8.05
N LEU A 19 4.50 18.63 -6.96
CA LEU A 19 5.18 19.89 -6.56
C LEU A 19 6.20 20.37 -7.60
N GLN A 20 6.96 19.47 -8.21
CA GLN A 20 8.01 19.79 -9.19
C GLN A 20 7.69 19.27 -10.59
N GLY A 21 7.03 18.12 -10.69
CA GLY A 21 6.67 17.45 -11.93
C GLY A 21 5.38 16.66 -11.79
N ALA A 22 4.92 16.06 -12.87
CA ALA A 22 3.68 15.29 -12.84
C ALA A 22 3.83 13.98 -12.08
N LEU A 23 2.84 13.69 -11.26
CA LEU A 23 2.59 12.35 -10.74
C LEU A 23 1.96 11.50 -11.84
N ARG A 24 2.38 10.26 -11.98
CA ARG A 24 1.95 9.33 -13.03
C ARG A 24 1.18 8.16 -12.48
N GLY A 25 0.17 7.75 -13.21
CA GLY A 25 -0.65 6.60 -12.88
C GLY A 25 -1.29 5.96 -14.11
N THR A 26 -1.95 4.83 -13.90
CA THR A 26 -2.79 4.17 -14.90
C THR A 26 -4.20 4.03 -14.36
N MET A 27 -5.17 4.50 -15.13
CA MET A 27 -6.60 4.45 -14.80
C MET A 27 -7.27 3.31 -15.54
N ILE A 28 -8.17 2.61 -14.86
CA ILE A 28 -9.21 1.76 -15.46
C ILE A 28 -10.56 2.38 -15.06
N LEU A 29 -11.36 2.77 -16.05
CA LEU A 29 -12.70 3.34 -15.87
C LEU A 29 -13.72 2.48 -16.62
N PRO A 30 -14.45 1.59 -15.92
CA PRO A 30 -15.44 0.71 -16.58
C PRO A 30 -16.68 1.47 -17.05
N ALA A 31 -17.09 2.51 -16.35
CA ALA A 31 -18.20 3.39 -16.74
C ALA A 31 -18.06 4.75 -16.03
N GLN A 32 -18.72 5.79 -16.57
CA GLN A 32 -18.82 7.08 -15.87
C GLN A 32 -19.54 6.91 -14.54
N SER A 33 -19.08 7.64 -13.53
CA SER A 33 -19.58 7.59 -12.15
C SER A 33 -19.48 6.21 -11.48
N ALA A 34 -18.67 5.30 -12.01
CA ALA A 34 -18.30 4.06 -11.29
C ALA A 34 -17.62 4.41 -9.96
N PRO A 35 -17.78 3.58 -8.91
CA PRO A 35 -16.95 3.71 -7.71
C PRO A 35 -15.48 3.67 -8.09
N MET A 36 -14.67 4.59 -7.55
CA MET A 36 -13.25 4.72 -7.89
C MET A 36 -12.36 4.38 -6.70
N ILE A 37 -11.30 3.63 -6.95
CA ILE A 37 -10.29 3.26 -5.97
C ILE A 37 -8.94 3.86 -6.39
N LEU A 38 -8.29 4.58 -5.48
CA LEU A 38 -6.87 4.95 -5.58
C LEU A 38 -6.05 3.85 -4.91
N ILE A 39 -5.17 3.19 -5.66
CA ILE A 39 -4.28 2.12 -5.17
C ILE A 39 -2.93 2.73 -4.82
N ILE A 40 -2.59 2.71 -3.54
CA ILE A 40 -1.36 3.26 -2.95
C ILE A 40 -0.37 2.11 -2.73
N PRO A 41 0.80 2.12 -3.39
CA PRO A 41 1.80 1.06 -3.27
C PRO A 41 2.40 0.93 -1.87
N GLY A 42 2.96 -0.25 -1.60
CA GLY A 42 3.74 -0.53 -0.39
C GLY A 42 5.13 0.10 -0.39
N SER A 43 5.97 -0.37 0.54
CA SER A 43 7.32 0.14 0.81
C SER A 43 8.27 0.05 -0.39
N GLY A 44 9.29 0.89 -0.35
CA GLY A 44 10.41 0.88 -1.29
C GLY A 44 10.02 1.27 -2.72
N PRO A 45 10.89 0.98 -3.70
CA PRO A 45 10.66 1.31 -5.10
C PRO A 45 9.73 0.29 -5.75
N THR A 46 8.45 0.33 -5.34
CA THR A 46 7.36 -0.48 -5.90
C THR A 46 6.59 0.36 -6.92
N ASP A 47 6.52 -0.13 -8.16
CA ASP A 47 5.83 0.54 -9.24
C ASP A 47 4.29 0.44 -9.12
N ARG A 48 3.58 1.15 -9.98
CA ARG A 48 2.12 1.18 -10.04
C ARG A 48 1.47 -0.19 -10.31
N ASP A 49 2.22 -1.15 -10.80
CA ASP A 49 1.77 -2.53 -11.06
C ASP A 49 2.03 -3.46 -9.87
N GLY A 50 2.90 -3.05 -8.94
CA GLY A 50 3.31 -3.84 -7.78
C GLY A 50 4.59 -4.64 -8.03
N ASN A 51 5.39 -4.24 -9.02
CA ASN A 51 6.70 -4.82 -9.30
C ASN A 51 7.81 -3.94 -8.71
N ASN A 52 9.04 -4.46 -8.66
CA ASN A 52 10.18 -3.67 -8.20
C ASN A 52 11.49 -4.05 -8.91
N PRO A 53 12.53 -3.19 -8.84
CA PRO A 53 13.82 -3.44 -9.48
C PRO A 53 14.60 -4.65 -8.94
N GLN A 54 14.24 -5.15 -7.72
CA GLN A 54 14.83 -6.34 -7.13
C GLN A 54 14.30 -7.65 -7.73
N GLY A 55 13.47 -7.56 -8.77
CA GLY A 55 12.99 -8.70 -9.54
C GLY A 55 11.59 -9.18 -9.19
N VAL A 56 10.87 -8.51 -8.28
CA VAL A 56 9.46 -8.80 -8.04
C VAL A 56 8.67 -8.49 -9.31
N LYS A 57 7.89 -9.48 -9.79
CA LYS A 57 7.10 -9.43 -11.02
C LYS A 57 5.66 -9.89 -10.83
N ALA A 58 5.23 -10.04 -9.59
CA ALA A 58 3.90 -10.58 -9.26
C ALA A 58 2.73 -9.71 -9.74
N ALA A 59 2.96 -8.43 -10.04
CA ALA A 59 2.01 -7.46 -10.55
C ALA A 59 0.65 -7.44 -9.81
N PRO A 60 0.61 -7.48 -8.46
CA PRO A 60 -0.65 -7.61 -7.72
C PRO A 60 -1.60 -6.45 -7.98
N TYR A 61 -1.10 -5.22 -8.11
CA TYR A 61 -1.97 -4.04 -8.28
C TYR A 61 -2.56 -3.97 -9.68
N ARG A 62 -1.81 -4.38 -10.72
CA ARG A 62 -2.34 -4.46 -12.07
C ARG A 62 -3.46 -5.48 -12.15
N LEU A 63 -3.22 -6.70 -11.68
CA LEU A 63 -4.23 -7.77 -11.68
C LEU A 63 -5.46 -7.41 -10.84
N LEU A 64 -5.24 -6.72 -9.71
CA LEU A 64 -6.34 -6.25 -8.87
C LEU A 64 -7.20 -5.21 -9.61
N ALA A 65 -6.57 -4.24 -10.25
CA ALA A 65 -7.26 -3.20 -10.99
C ALA A 65 -8.06 -3.78 -12.18
N GLU A 66 -7.48 -4.75 -12.89
CA GLU A 66 -8.15 -5.48 -13.97
C GLU A 66 -9.39 -6.23 -13.45
N GLY A 67 -9.24 -7.03 -12.38
CA GLY A 67 -10.35 -7.77 -11.79
C GLY A 67 -11.45 -6.86 -11.20
N LEU A 68 -11.10 -5.74 -10.59
CA LEU A 68 -12.06 -4.74 -10.11
C LEU A 68 -12.81 -4.08 -11.27
N GLY A 69 -12.11 -3.79 -12.38
CA GLY A 69 -12.71 -3.27 -13.61
C GLY A 69 -13.78 -4.19 -14.17
N GLU A 70 -13.55 -5.52 -14.18
CA GLU A 70 -14.54 -6.54 -14.55
C GLU A 70 -15.75 -6.54 -13.62
N GLN A 71 -15.57 -6.12 -12.38
CA GLN A 71 -16.65 -5.97 -11.39
C GLN A 71 -17.35 -4.60 -11.46
N GLY A 72 -17.00 -3.73 -12.42
CA GLY A 72 -17.59 -2.40 -12.58
C GLY A 72 -17.05 -1.35 -11.60
N ILE A 73 -15.89 -1.58 -10.99
CA ILE A 73 -15.20 -0.67 -10.08
C ILE A 73 -13.97 -0.12 -10.80
N GLY A 74 -13.88 1.19 -10.90
CA GLY A 74 -12.72 1.85 -11.48
C GLY A 74 -11.56 1.97 -10.51
N SER A 75 -10.36 2.15 -11.06
CA SER A 75 -9.16 2.31 -10.24
C SER A 75 -8.13 3.22 -10.88
N VAL A 76 -7.31 3.84 -10.04
CA VAL A 76 -6.07 4.50 -10.44
C VAL A 76 -4.94 3.89 -9.63
N ARG A 77 -3.94 3.33 -10.32
CA ARG A 77 -2.69 2.82 -9.78
C ARG A 77 -1.61 3.86 -10.00
N ILE A 78 -0.83 4.17 -8.98
CA ILE A 78 0.10 5.29 -9.01
C ILE A 78 1.55 4.84 -8.83
N ASP A 79 2.47 5.57 -9.44
CA ASP A 79 3.87 5.60 -9.02
C ASP A 79 4.03 6.65 -7.93
N LYS A 80 4.64 6.30 -6.82
CA LYS A 80 4.93 7.26 -5.75
C LYS A 80 5.86 8.38 -6.24
N ARG A 81 5.73 9.59 -5.67
CA ARG A 81 6.63 10.71 -6.01
C ARG A 81 8.09 10.29 -5.88
N GLY A 82 8.94 10.75 -6.78
CA GLY A 82 10.36 10.41 -6.84
C GLY A 82 10.66 9.02 -7.44
N MET A 83 9.65 8.25 -7.86
CA MET A 83 9.82 6.89 -8.34
C MET A 83 9.22 6.70 -9.73
N PHE A 84 9.83 5.83 -10.54
CA PHE A 84 9.37 5.41 -11.87
C PHE A 84 8.84 6.56 -12.74
N GLY A 85 7.59 6.51 -13.20
CA GLY A 85 6.99 7.56 -14.00
C GLY A 85 6.85 8.90 -13.28
N SER A 86 6.82 8.90 -11.95
CA SER A 86 6.75 10.09 -11.08
C SER A 86 8.13 10.57 -10.59
N HIS A 87 9.24 10.14 -11.19
CA HIS A 87 10.59 10.46 -10.74
C HIS A 87 10.87 11.96 -10.65
N ALA A 88 10.27 12.76 -11.53
CA ALA A 88 10.41 14.20 -11.56
C ALA A 88 9.47 14.97 -10.60
N ALA A 89 8.61 14.26 -9.87
CA ALA A 89 7.61 14.88 -8.99
C ALA A 89 8.14 15.24 -7.59
N VAL A 90 9.45 15.28 -7.42
CA VAL A 90 10.12 15.57 -6.15
C VAL A 90 11.43 16.32 -6.40
N GLU A 91 11.76 17.25 -5.54
CA GLU A 91 13.04 17.98 -5.60
C GLU A 91 14.17 17.13 -5.02
N ASP A 92 13.97 16.61 -3.81
CA ASP A 92 14.88 15.69 -3.13
C ASP A 92 14.15 14.41 -2.73
N PRO A 93 14.42 13.26 -3.40
CA PRO A 93 13.81 12.00 -3.05
C PRO A 93 14.09 11.54 -1.60
N ASN A 94 15.15 12.05 -0.97
CA ASN A 94 15.55 11.69 0.38
C ASN A 94 14.80 12.48 1.47
N ALA A 95 14.10 13.55 1.09
CA ALA A 95 13.31 14.37 2.00
C ALA A 95 11.80 14.00 1.99
N VAL A 96 11.42 12.93 1.30
CA VAL A 96 10.00 12.49 1.23
C VAL A 96 9.55 11.96 2.59
N THR A 97 8.34 12.32 2.98
CA THR A 97 7.69 11.90 4.23
C THR A 97 6.31 11.26 3.96
N VAL A 98 5.68 10.71 4.98
CA VAL A 98 4.28 10.23 4.89
C VAL A 98 3.33 11.39 4.56
N ASP A 99 3.59 12.59 5.08
CA ASP A 99 2.76 13.78 4.81
C ASP A 99 2.77 14.15 3.32
N ASP A 100 3.88 13.95 2.66
CA ASP A 100 3.98 14.16 1.21
C ASP A 100 3.11 13.18 0.43
N TYR A 101 3.08 11.91 0.84
CA TYR A 101 2.20 10.92 0.21
C TYR A 101 0.72 11.17 0.51
N VAL A 102 0.40 11.74 1.69
CA VAL A 102 -0.97 12.19 2.01
C VAL A 102 -1.39 13.35 1.10
N GLN A 103 -0.50 14.32 0.86
CA GLN A 103 -0.77 15.42 -0.07
C GLN A 103 -0.99 14.90 -1.50
N ASP A 104 -0.14 13.98 -1.98
CA ASP A 104 -0.33 13.34 -3.29
C ASP A 104 -1.67 12.62 -3.39
N ALA A 105 -2.08 11.89 -2.34
CA ALA A 105 -3.37 11.24 -2.31
C ALA A 105 -4.52 12.25 -2.47
N GLY A 106 -4.43 13.44 -1.84
CA GLY A 106 -5.39 14.52 -1.99
C GLY A 106 -5.48 15.01 -3.45
N VAL A 107 -4.34 15.27 -4.07
CA VAL A 107 -4.27 15.68 -5.47
C VAL A 107 -4.85 14.60 -6.41
N TRP A 108 -4.55 13.33 -6.16
CA TRP A 108 -5.12 12.21 -6.92
C TRP A 108 -6.64 12.11 -6.75
N ILE A 109 -7.17 12.29 -5.54
CA ILE A 109 -8.62 12.31 -5.29
C ILE A 109 -9.29 13.38 -6.16
N ASP A 110 -8.75 14.59 -6.20
CA ASP A 110 -9.33 15.70 -6.98
C ASP A 110 -9.28 15.41 -8.48
N VAL A 111 -8.16 14.89 -8.99
CA VAL A 111 -8.03 14.49 -10.41
C VAL A 111 -9.00 13.38 -10.78
N ILE A 112 -9.10 12.33 -9.95
CA ILE A 112 -10.02 11.21 -10.18
C ILE A 112 -11.46 11.72 -10.24
N ARG A 113 -11.88 12.50 -9.24
CA ARG A 113 -13.23 13.05 -9.18
C ARG A 113 -13.57 13.93 -10.38
N SER A 114 -12.64 14.80 -10.76
CA SER A 114 -12.80 15.67 -11.92
C SER A 114 -12.93 14.88 -13.24
N ARG A 115 -12.18 13.80 -13.38
CA ARG A 115 -12.17 12.97 -14.61
C ARG A 115 -13.34 12.02 -14.73
N THR A 116 -13.84 11.52 -13.60
CA THR A 116 -14.82 10.41 -13.58
C THR A 116 -16.21 10.82 -13.12
N GLY A 117 -16.35 11.98 -12.46
CA GLY A 117 -17.58 12.40 -11.82
C GLY A 117 -17.88 11.66 -10.50
N ALA A 118 -16.94 10.89 -9.95
CA ALA A 118 -17.09 10.22 -8.65
C ALA A 118 -17.28 11.24 -7.53
N GLY A 119 -18.22 11.01 -6.63
CA GLY A 119 -18.46 11.90 -5.48
C GLY A 119 -17.35 11.85 -4.43
N CYS A 120 -16.77 10.66 -4.22
CA CYS A 120 -15.62 10.41 -3.36
C CYS A 120 -14.76 9.26 -3.95
N VAL A 121 -13.58 9.01 -3.37
CA VAL A 121 -12.63 7.98 -3.81
C VAL A 121 -12.30 7.05 -2.65
N TRP A 122 -12.30 5.74 -2.89
CA TRP A 122 -11.80 4.75 -1.95
C TRP A 122 -10.29 4.75 -1.96
N LEU A 123 -9.67 4.70 -0.78
CA LEU A 123 -8.22 4.56 -0.66
C LEU A 123 -7.87 3.10 -0.36
N LEU A 124 -7.23 2.43 -1.30
CA LEU A 124 -6.67 1.10 -1.08
C LEU A 124 -5.18 1.24 -0.87
N GLY A 125 -4.72 0.92 0.32
CA GLY A 125 -3.31 0.87 0.64
C GLY A 125 -2.82 -0.55 0.86
N HIS A 126 -1.73 -0.92 0.18
CA HIS A 126 -1.07 -2.20 0.36
C HIS A 126 0.14 -2.03 1.27
N SER A 127 0.27 -2.88 2.31
CA SER A 127 1.41 -2.87 3.22
C SER A 127 1.60 -1.45 3.84
N GLU A 128 2.75 -0.80 3.68
CA GLU A 128 3.01 0.59 4.09
C GLU A 128 1.99 1.58 3.49
N GLY A 129 1.54 1.33 2.26
CA GLY A 129 0.50 2.15 1.63
C GLY A 129 -0.81 2.18 2.42
N GLY A 130 -1.08 1.19 3.26
CA GLY A 130 -2.22 1.18 4.17
C GLY A 130 -2.09 2.21 5.29
N LEU A 131 -0.89 2.42 5.81
CA LEU A 131 -0.62 3.51 6.75
C LEU A 131 -0.87 4.87 6.11
N VAL A 132 -0.38 5.06 4.87
CA VAL A 132 -0.64 6.29 4.10
C VAL A 132 -2.13 6.49 3.86
N ALA A 133 -2.87 5.43 3.50
CA ALA A 133 -4.31 5.49 3.28
C ALA A 133 -5.09 5.87 4.55
N LEU A 134 -4.69 5.34 5.72
CA LEU A 134 -5.28 5.71 7.01
C LEU A 134 -4.99 7.18 7.36
N ALA A 135 -3.74 7.62 7.25
CA ALA A 135 -3.35 9.01 7.50
C ALA A 135 -4.06 9.99 6.55
N ALA A 136 -4.23 9.60 5.28
CA ALA A 136 -4.98 10.37 4.29
C ALA A 136 -6.48 10.43 4.64
N ALA A 137 -7.07 9.32 5.06
CA ALA A 137 -8.50 9.27 5.40
C ALA A 137 -8.86 10.13 6.63
N GLU A 138 -7.93 10.33 7.56
CA GLU A 138 -8.11 11.22 8.71
C GLU A 138 -8.12 12.70 8.31
N ARG A 139 -7.34 13.08 7.29
CA ARG A 139 -7.02 14.48 6.96
C ARG A 139 -7.74 14.99 5.71
N LEU A 140 -8.14 14.10 4.80
CA LEU A 140 -8.68 14.49 3.50
C LEU A 140 -10.20 14.34 3.44
N GLU A 141 -10.82 15.29 2.74
CA GLU A 141 -12.22 15.21 2.33
C GLU A 141 -12.39 14.28 1.13
N ASN A 142 -13.64 13.94 0.80
CA ASN A 142 -13.98 13.15 -0.39
C ASN A 142 -13.35 11.74 -0.44
N VAL A 143 -12.99 11.19 0.71
CA VAL A 143 -12.62 9.79 0.88
C VAL A 143 -13.86 8.99 1.25
N CYS A 144 -14.24 7.99 0.43
CA CYS A 144 -15.41 7.12 0.67
C CYS A 144 -15.16 6.16 1.84
N GLY A 145 -13.95 5.66 1.95
CA GLY A 145 -13.49 4.70 2.95
C GLY A 145 -12.10 4.17 2.63
N VAL A 146 -11.62 3.24 3.46
CA VAL A 146 -10.25 2.70 3.40
C VAL A 146 -10.28 1.19 3.21
N ILE A 147 -9.39 0.69 2.37
CA ILE A 147 -9.17 -0.72 2.12
C ILE A 147 -7.72 -1.02 2.47
N LEU A 148 -7.52 -1.68 3.59
CA LEU A 148 -6.21 -2.08 4.09
C LEU A 148 -5.89 -3.48 3.60
N VAL A 149 -4.83 -3.61 2.80
CA VAL A 149 -4.40 -4.88 2.23
C VAL A 149 -3.01 -5.22 2.77
N ALA A 150 -2.88 -6.31 3.50
CA ALA A 150 -1.60 -6.74 4.08
C ALA A 150 -0.91 -5.60 4.87
N THR A 151 -1.70 -4.83 5.63
CA THR A 151 -1.26 -3.63 6.35
C THR A 151 -0.93 -3.98 7.80
N ALA A 152 0.21 -3.50 8.29
CA ALA A 152 0.60 -3.69 9.69
C ALA A 152 -0.40 -3.00 10.64
N GLY A 153 -0.65 -3.64 11.79
CA GLY A 153 -1.47 -3.08 12.87
C GLY A 153 -0.64 -2.44 13.99
N ARG A 154 0.68 -2.33 13.79
CA ARG A 154 1.66 -1.82 14.76
C ARG A 154 2.52 -0.75 14.10
N PRO A 155 3.18 0.14 14.86
CA PRO A 155 4.20 1.03 14.33
C PRO A 155 5.23 0.28 13.47
N LEU A 156 5.58 0.86 12.32
CA LEU A 156 6.42 0.17 11.34
C LEU A 156 7.81 -0.21 11.91
N GLY A 157 8.34 0.54 12.86
CA GLY A 157 9.59 0.21 13.56
C GLY A 157 9.53 -1.15 14.28
N GLU A 158 8.38 -1.50 14.90
CA GLU A 158 8.18 -2.81 15.53
C GLU A 158 8.15 -3.94 14.50
N VAL A 159 7.45 -3.72 13.39
CA VAL A 159 7.35 -4.70 12.29
C VAL A 159 8.71 -4.94 11.66
N LEU A 160 9.47 -3.88 11.40
CA LEU A 160 10.82 -3.98 10.84
C LEU A 160 11.76 -4.75 11.78
N ARG A 161 11.69 -4.50 13.09
CA ARG A 161 12.46 -5.25 14.09
C ARG A 161 12.17 -6.75 14.03
N GLU A 162 10.90 -7.13 13.93
CA GLU A 162 10.48 -8.53 13.83
C GLU A 162 10.99 -9.17 12.52
N GLN A 163 10.86 -8.46 11.39
CA GLN A 163 11.36 -8.94 10.10
C GLN A 163 12.87 -9.15 10.08
N LEU A 164 13.63 -8.24 10.72
CA LEU A 164 15.08 -8.36 10.86
C LEU A 164 15.47 -9.54 11.74
N LEU A 165 14.78 -9.74 12.87
CA LEU A 165 14.98 -10.90 13.77
C LEU A 165 14.71 -12.23 13.06
N ALA A 166 13.75 -12.26 12.13
CA ALA A 166 13.44 -13.46 11.35
C ALA A 166 14.50 -13.81 10.29
N ASN A 167 15.49 -12.94 10.06
CA ASN A 167 16.59 -13.17 9.13
C ASN A 167 17.88 -13.54 9.86
N PRO A 168 18.33 -14.81 9.85
CA PRO A 168 19.55 -15.23 10.56
C PRO A 168 20.81 -14.49 10.12
N GLN A 169 20.87 -13.97 8.92
CA GLN A 169 22.03 -13.22 8.41
C GLN A 169 22.18 -11.85 9.08
N ILE A 170 21.09 -11.30 9.61
CA ILE A 170 21.06 -10.01 10.30
C ILE A 170 21.34 -10.16 11.81
N ALA A 171 21.30 -11.37 12.35
CA ALA A 171 21.49 -11.59 13.79
C ALA A 171 22.71 -10.88 14.40
N PRO A 172 23.91 -10.86 13.75
CA PRO A 172 25.07 -10.13 14.27
C PRO A 172 24.93 -8.60 14.25
N LEU A 173 23.95 -8.07 13.52
CA LEU A 173 23.73 -6.64 13.29
C LEU A 173 22.53 -6.09 14.08
N MET A 174 21.86 -6.95 14.87
CA MET A 174 20.62 -6.58 15.56
C MET A 174 20.79 -5.44 16.56
N ASP A 175 21.93 -5.33 17.22
CA ASP A 175 22.18 -4.22 18.15
C ASP A 175 22.20 -2.87 17.40
N ALA A 176 22.87 -2.82 16.24
CA ALA A 176 22.92 -1.63 15.40
C ALA A 176 21.53 -1.31 14.79
N ALA A 177 20.82 -2.34 14.36
CA ALA A 177 19.46 -2.18 13.82
C ALA A 177 18.50 -1.67 14.91
N ASN A 178 18.54 -2.25 16.10
CA ASN A 178 17.71 -1.82 17.22
C ASN A 178 18.00 -0.37 17.62
N HIS A 179 19.27 0.00 17.71
CA HIS A 179 19.65 1.39 18.00
C HIS A 179 19.09 2.35 16.95
N ALA A 180 19.21 2.02 15.66
CA ALA A 180 18.67 2.86 14.61
C ALA A 180 17.14 2.99 14.71
N ILE A 181 16.42 1.88 14.91
CA ILE A 181 14.96 1.90 15.07
C ILE A 181 14.55 2.75 16.28
N ASP A 182 15.23 2.59 17.43
CA ASP A 182 14.91 3.33 18.66
C ASP A 182 15.10 4.84 18.49
N GLU A 183 16.22 5.28 17.89
CA GLU A 183 16.50 6.69 17.65
C GLU A 183 15.49 7.29 16.64
N LEU A 184 15.27 6.62 15.51
CA LEU A 184 14.35 7.09 14.48
C LEU A 184 12.90 7.14 14.99
N SER A 185 12.50 6.21 15.87
CA SER A 185 11.16 6.18 16.46
C SER A 185 10.87 7.36 17.39
N VAL A 186 11.90 8.01 17.90
CA VAL A 186 11.77 9.23 18.71
C VAL A 186 12.16 10.50 17.95
N GLY A 187 12.21 10.42 16.62
CA GLY A 187 12.46 11.55 15.74
C GLY A 187 13.92 11.99 15.64
N ARG A 188 14.88 11.15 16.06
CA ARG A 188 16.30 11.47 16.00
C ARG A 188 16.98 10.70 14.86
N GLN A 189 17.70 11.41 14.03
CA GLN A 189 18.55 10.80 13.01
C GLN A 189 19.77 10.11 13.65
N VAL A 190 20.22 9.03 13.02
CA VAL A 190 21.44 8.32 13.35
C VAL A 190 22.57 8.69 12.40
N ASP A 191 23.80 8.69 12.90
CA ASP A 191 24.99 8.93 12.07
C ASP A 191 25.15 7.79 11.06
N ALA A 192 24.85 8.07 9.80
CA ALA A 192 24.89 7.09 8.71
C ALA A 192 26.28 6.44 8.53
N SER A 193 27.36 7.12 8.95
CA SER A 193 28.71 6.57 8.88
C SER A 193 28.97 5.42 9.88
N LYS A 194 28.11 5.30 10.90
CA LYS A 194 28.15 4.24 11.94
C LYS A 194 27.22 3.07 11.64
N ILE A 195 26.41 3.18 10.58
CA ILE A 195 25.50 2.11 10.17
C ILE A 195 26.30 1.07 9.39
N PRO A 196 26.23 -0.23 9.76
CA PRO A 196 26.83 -1.30 8.97
C PRO A 196 26.37 -1.27 7.52
N PRO A 197 27.27 -1.54 6.54
CA PRO A 197 26.92 -1.47 5.11
C PRO A 197 25.68 -2.31 4.71
N GLU A 198 25.48 -3.45 5.38
CA GLU A 198 24.35 -4.35 5.16
C GLU A 198 23.01 -3.73 5.59
N LEU A 199 23.04 -2.80 6.55
CA LEU A 199 21.88 -2.07 7.05
C LEU A 199 21.69 -0.70 6.36
N ALA A 200 22.67 -0.24 5.58
CA ALA A 200 22.60 1.06 4.92
C ALA A 200 21.39 1.23 3.97
N PRO A 201 20.93 0.21 3.24
CA PRO A 201 19.70 0.31 2.45
C PRO A 201 18.43 0.58 3.29
N LEU A 202 18.45 0.20 4.58
CA LEU A 202 17.31 0.35 5.50
C LEU A 202 17.40 1.62 6.35
N PHE A 203 18.61 2.04 6.76
CA PHE A 203 18.79 3.12 7.75
C PHE A 203 19.78 4.21 7.28
N GLY A 204 20.23 4.16 6.03
CA GLY A 204 21.11 5.19 5.47
C GLY A 204 20.46 6.57 5.47
N GLN A 205 21.27 7.63 5.32
CA GLN A 205 20.82 9.02 5.38
C GLN A 205 19.57 9.29 4.51
N ALA A 206 19.55 8.69 3.33
CA ALA A 206 18.51 8.90 2.33
C ALA A 206 17.08 8.45 2.73
N VAL A 207 16.95 7.61 3.76
CA VAL A 207 15.65 7.04 4.16
C VAL A 207 15.21 7.48 5.56
N GLN A 208 16.06 8.19 6.30
CA GLN A 208 15.80 8.47 7.71
C GLN A 208 14.62 9.41 7.95
N GLU A 209 14.45 10.45 7.13
CA GLU A 209 13.29 11.36 7.23
C GLU A 209 11.98 10.58 7.02
N PHE A 210 11.97 9.71 6.01
CA PHE A 210 10.81 8.86 5.74
C PHE A 210 10.51 7.93 6.92
N LEU A 211 11.54 7.25 7.45
CA LEU A 211 11.38 6.35 8.59
C LEU A 211 10.90 7.07 9.84
N ILE A 212 11.45 8.24 10.16
CA ILE A 212 10.99 9.08 11.27
C ILE A 212 9.49 9.38 11.13
N SER A 213 9.09 9.85 9.95
CA SER A 213 7.67 10.19 9.69
C SER A 213 6.75 8.97 9.77
N THR A 214 7.24 7.79 9.37
CA THR A 214 6.49 6.54 9.36
C THR A 214 6.40 5.91 10.75
N PHE A 215 7.51 5.92 11.52
CA PHE A 215 7.58 5.32 12.86
C PHE A 215 6.79 6.12 13.90
N ALA A 216 6.56 7.41 13.63
CA ALA A 216 5.73 8.28 14.47
C ALA A 216 4.23 7.93 14.44
N LEU A 217 3.79 7.06 13.52
CA LEU A 217 2.38 6.74 13.32
C LEU A 217 2.07 5.31 13.81
N ASP A 218 1.00 5.17 14.60
CA ASP A 218 0.41 3.86 14.92
C ASP A 218 -0.82 3.62 14.03
N PRO A 219 -0.78 2.61 13.12
CA PRO A 219 -1.91 2.30 12.24
C PRO A 219 -3.20 1.94 13.01
N ALA A 220 -3.08 1.32 14.19
CA ALA A 220 -4.23 0.98 15.03
C ALA A 220 -4.93 2.24 15.57
N ASP A 221 -4.17 3.25 16.01
CA ASP A 221 -4.73 4.52 16.46
C ASP A 221 -5.39 5.28 15.30
N LEU A 222 -4.80 5.32 14.13
CA LEU A 222 -5.40 5.92 12.94
C LEU A 222 -6.69 5.18 12.52
N ALA A 223 -6.69 3.85 12.56
CA ALA A 223 -7.89 3.05 12.26
C ALA A 223 -9.01 3.29 13.27
N LYS A 224 -8.68 3.44 14.56
CA LYS A 224 -9.62 3.77 15.63
C LYS A 224 -10.28 5.14 15.43
N ASN A 225 -9.52 6.11 14.95
CA ASN A 225 -9.97 7.50 14.83
C ASN A 225 -10.81 7.75 13.58
N THR A 226 -10.73 6.90 12.57
CA THR A 226 -11.55 7.08 11.35
C THR A 226 -12.99 6.64 11.57
N SER A 227 -13.95 7.49 11.19
CA SER A 227 -15.37 7.15 11.13
C SER A 227 -15.80 6.57 9.78
N LYS A 228 -14.88 6.50 8.82
CA LYS A 228 -15.15 6.00 7.47
C LYS A 228 -15.24 4.47 7.47
N PRO A 229 -15.95 3.86 6.49
CA PRO A 229 -15.91 2.42 6.29
C PRO A 229 -14.47 1.93 6.09
N VAL A 230 -14.09 0.85 6.77
CA VAL A 230 -12.75 0.23 6.67
C VAL A 230 -12.90 -1.26 6.34
N LEU A 231 -12.18 -1.72 5.31
CA LEU A 231 -11.94 -3.13 5.05
C LEU A 231 -10.52 -3.48 5.50
N ILE A 232 -10.36 -4.53 6.29
CA ILE A 232 -9.04 -5.08 6.69
C ILE A 232 -8.89 -6.44 6.02
N MET A 233 -8.08 -6.52 4.98
CA MET A 233 -7.82 -7.74 4.22
C MET A 233 -6.41 -8.26 4.48
N GLN A 234 -6.30 -9.51 4.93
CA GLN A 234 -5.02 -10.14 5.28
C GLN A 234 -4.95 -11.57 4.79
N GLY A 235 -3.83 -11.95 4.19
CA GLY A 235 -3.55 -13.33 3.80
C GLY A 235 -2.93 -14.14 4.94
N GLU A 236 -3.34 -15.41 5.10
CA GLU A 236 -2.79 -16.29 6.14
C GLU A 236 -1.36 -16.78 5.85
N ARG A 237 -0.92 -16.68 4.59
CA ARG A 237 0.45 -17.05 4.16
C ARG A 237 1.38 -15.84 4.01
N ASP A 238 0.98 -14.69 4.50
CA ASP A 238 1.82 -13.51 4.45
C ASP A 238 3.04 -13.69 5.38
N LEU A 239 4.24 -13.52 4.81
CA LEU A 239 5.52 -13.64 5.52
C LEU A 239 6.04 -12.30 6.04
N GLN A 240 5.39 -11.19 5.70
CA GLN A 240 5.82 -9.83 6.06
C GLN A 240 4.93 -9.20 7.13
N VAL A 241 3.62 -9.38 7.00
CA VAL A 241 2.60 -8.87 7.92
C VAL A 241 1.71 -10.02 8.37
N SER A 242 1.52 -10.14 9.66
CA SER A 242 0.83 -11.28 10.25
C SER A 242 -0.69 -11.08 10.35
N VAL A 243 -1.44 -12.17 10.48
CA VAL A 243 -2.88 -12.11 10.83
C VAL A 243 -3.09 -11.42 12.20
N ALA A 244 -2.10 -11.43 13.08
CA ALA A 244 -2.17 -10.72 14.36
C ALA A 244 -2.25 -9.20 14.16
N ASP A 245 -1.58 -8.66 13.14
CA ASP A 245 -1.68 -7.24 12.77
C ASP A 245 -3.09 -6.87 12.32
N ALA A 246 -3.72 -7.71 11.47
CA ALA A 246 -5.11 -7.50 11.06
C ALA A 246 -6.09 -7.58 12.23
N LYS A 247 -5.87 -8.48 13.19
CA LYS A 247 -6.66 -8.57 14.42
C LYS A 247 -6.51 -7.31 15.28
N ARG A 248 -5.27 -6.81 15.45
CA ARG A 248 -5.00 -5.56 16.20
C ARG A 248 -5.73 -4.37 15.56
N LEU A 249 -5.69 -4.24 14.24
CA LEU A 249 -6.46 -3.20 13.53
C LEU A 249 -7.96 -3.32 13.78
N HIS A 250 -8.51 -4.54 13.73
CA HIS A 250 -9.94 -4.77 13.98
C HIS A 250 -10.34 -4.53 15.43
N GLU A 251 -9.49 -4.91 16.39
CA GLU A 251 -9.70 -4.63 17.81
C GLU A 251 -9.72 -3.13 18.08
N ALA A 252 -8.84 -2.35 17.43
CA ALA A 252 -8.81 -0.90 17.54
C ALA A 252 -10.01 -0.23 16.83
N ALA A 253 -10.46 -0.79 15.72
CA ALA A 253 -11.58 -0.30 14.91
C ALA A 253 -12.65 -1.40 14.72
N PRO A 254 -13.51 -1.67 15.73
CA PRO A 254 -14.51 -2.76 15.66
C PRO A 254 -15.57 -2.57 14.57
N HIS A 255 -15.71 -1.35 14.04
CA HIS A 255 -16.59 -1.05 12.91
C HIS A 255 -16.00 -1.51 11.55
N ALA A 256 -14.72 -1.80 11.50
CA ALA A 256 -14.07 -2.30 10.29
C ALA A 256 -14.53 -3.73 9.94
N THR A 257 -14.58 -4.02 8.64
CA THR A 257 -14.91 -5.35 8.12
C THR A 257 -13.63 -6.17 7.96
N PRO A 258 -13.40 -7.27 8.70
CA PRO A 258 -12.24 -8.13 8.49
C PRO A 258 -12.49 -9.09 7.32
N ALA A 259 -11.43 -9.39 6.56
CA ALA A 259 -11.39 -10.38 5.49
C ALA A 259 -10.05 -11.13 5.54
N ILE A 260 -10.04 -12.27 6.23
CA ILE A 260 -8.87 -13.15 6.27
C ILE A 260 -8.97 -14.14 5.12
N LEU A 261 -7.96 -14.18 4.26
CA LEU A 261 -7.92 -14.99 3.06
C LEU A 261 -6.99 -16.20 3.28
N PRO A 262 -7.51 -17.43 3.22
CA PRO A 262 -6.66 -18.60 3.32
C PRO A 262 -5.69 -18.67 2.15
N ASP A 263 -4.55 -19.34 2.36
CA ASP A 263 -3.53 -19.61 1.34
C ASP A 263 -3.05 -18.39 0.53
N THR A 264 -3.29 -17.19 1.02
CA THR A 264 -2.93 -15.93 0.35
C THR A 264 -1.70 -15.33 1.01
N ASN A 265 -0.69 -14.95 0.21
CA ASN A 265 0.53 -14.32 0.67
C ASN A 265 0.53 -12.79 0.50
N HIS A 266 1.65 -12.15 0.84
CA HIS A 266 1.80 -10.69 0.80
C HIS A 266 1.56 -10.07 -0.59
N VAL A 267 1.99 -10.74 -1.66
CA VAL A 267 1.77 -10.29 -3.05
C VAL A 267 0.46 -10.81 -3.66
N LEU A 268 -0.48 -11.20 -2.80
CA LEU A 268 -1.84 -11.64 -3.13
C LEU A 268 -1.89 -12.87 -4.05
N LYS A 269 -0.90 -13.75 -3.94
CA LYS A 269 -0.88 -15.02 -4.69
C LYS A 269 -1.24 -16.19 -3.78
N THR A 270 -1.77 -17.26 -4.40
CA THR A 270 -2.07 -18.49 -3.67
C THR A 270 -0.78 -19.26 -3.35
N VAL A 271 -0.63 -19.64 -2.09
CA VAL A 271 0.43 -20.51 -1.58
C VAL A 271 -0.21 -21.56 -0.68
N ALA A 272 -0.42 -22.77 -1.23
CA ALA A 272 -1.09 -23.83 -0.51
C ALA A 272 -0.24 -24.47 0.59
N SER A 273 1.08 -24.38 0.49
CA SER A 273 2.02 -24.95 1.45
C SER A 273 2.48 -23.94 2.49
N HIS A 274 3.16 -24.44 3.54
CA HIS A 274 3.88 -23.60 4.52
C HIS A 274 5.36 -23.41 4.14
N ASP A 275 5.78 -23.87 2.96
CA ASP A 275 7.17 -23.71 2.51
C ASP A 275 7.47 -22.26 2.16
N ARG A 276 8.50 -21.71 2.81
CA ARG A 276 8.93 -20.34 2.61
C ARG A 276 9.45 -20.08 1.20
N ASN A 277 10.13 -21.04 0.59
CA ASN A 277 10.71 -20.88 -0.75
C ASN A 277 9.61 -20.88 -1.81
N GLU A 278 8.61 -21.76 -1.69
CA GLU A 278 7.43 -21.74 -2.56
C GLU A 278 6.69 -20.40 -2.45
N ASN A 279 6.55 -19.87 -1.23
CA ASN A 279 5.93 -18.56 -1.01
C ASN A 279 6.71 -17.46 -1.72
N ILE A 280 8.02 -17.38 -1.49
CA ILE A 280 8.89 -16.36 -2.09
C ILE A 280 8.95 -16.52 -3.61
N ALA A 281 8.92 -17.72 -4.16
CA ALA A 281 8.94 -17.95 -5.61
C ALA A 281 7.78 -17.24 -6.33
N THR A 282 6.62 -17.08 -5.69
CA THR A 282 5.47 -16.37 -6.28
C THR A 282 5.72 -14.88 -6.52
N TYR A 283 6.65 -14.27 -5.81
CA TYR A 283 7.00 -12.85 -6.00
C TYR A 283 7.67 -12.60 -7.36
N PHE A 284 8.38 -13.61 -7.87
CA PHE A 284 9.14 -13.53 -9.12
C PHE A 284 8.39 -14.12 -10.33
N ALA A 285 7.22 -14.70 -10.09
CA ALA A 285 6.38 -15.27 -11.14
C ALA A 285 5.44 -14.20 -11.71
N ASP A 286 5.51 -13.99 -13.03
CA ASP A 286 4.75 -12.94 -13.75
C ASP A 286 3.40 -13.40 -14.29
N ASN A 287 3.09 -14.69 -14.18
CA ASN A 287 1.92 -15.35 -14.78
C ASN A 287 0.92 -15.93 -13.78
N LEU A 288 1.15 -15.74 -12.47
CA LEU A 288 0.22 -16.25 -11.46
C LEU A 288 -0.97 -15.30 -11.29
N PRO A 289 -2.21 -15.82 -11.23
CA PRO A 289 -3.39 -15.01 -10.91
C PRO A 289 -3.35 -14.55 -9.45
N LEU A 290 -4.25 -13.62 -9.09
CA LEU A 290 -4.55 -13.31 -7.70
C LEU A 290 -5.16 -14.53 -7.01
N ALA A 291 -4.93 -14.63 -5.71
CA ALA A 291 -5.59 -15.63 -4.88
C ALA A 291 -7.12 -15.44 -4.91
N PRO A 292 -7.89 -16.55 -4.87
CA PRO A 292 -9.35 -16.49 -4.82
C PRO A 292 -9.84 -15.63 -3.66
N GLY A 293 -10.89 -14.83 -3.89
CA GLY A 293 -11.50 -14.00 -2.87
C GLY A 293 -10.92 -12.58 -2.75
N VAL A 294 -9.72 -12.30 -3.28
CA VAL A 294 -9.10 -10.96 -3.20
C VAL A 294 -10.00 -9.90 -3.85
N VAL A 295 -10.34 -10.06 -5.13
CA VAL A 295 -11.19 -9.12 -5.86
C VAL A 295 -12.60 -9.10 -5.28
N ASP A 296 -13.15 -10.25 -4.94
CA ASP A 296 -14.51 -10.38 -4.41
C ASP A 296 -14.70 -9.70 -3.06
N ALA A 297 -13.72 -9.80 -2.14
CA ALA A 297 -13.80 -9.14 -0.84
C ALA A 297 -13.88 -7.62 -0.99
N ILE A 298 -13.01 -7.05 -1.82
CA ILE A 298 -12.98 -5.61 -2.09
C ILE A 298 -14.24 -5.17 -2.83
N SER A 299 -14.61 -5.89 -3.89
CA SER A 299 -15.79 -5.54 -4.69
C SER A 299 -17.08 -5.55 -3.87
N ARG A 300 -17.29 -6.58 -3.04
CA ARG A 300 -18.46 -6.64 -2.14
C ARG A 300 -18.48 -5.51 -1.13
N PHE A 301 -17.32 -5.17 -0.59
CA PHE A 301 -17.21 -4.10 0.40
C PHE A 301 -17.54 -2.73 -0.23
N VAL A 302 -16.93 -2.38 -1.36
CA VAL A 302 -17.17 -1.11 -2.07
C VAL A 302 -18.61 -0.96 -2.53
N LYS A 303 -19.24 -2.05 -3.01
CA LYS A 303 -20.63 -2.02 -3.49
C LYS A 303 -21.68 -1.95 -2.38
N ARG A 304 -21.30 -2.28 -1.15
CA ARG A 304 -22.19 -2.25 0.02
C ARG A 304 -22.31 -0.85 0.63
N HIS A 305 -21.30 -0.06 0.48
CA HIS A 305 -21.18 1.28 1.05
C HIS A 305 -21.26 2.37 0.00
#